data_c87af08dacf0e81b86a6f01f5944674a
#
_entry.id   c87af08dacf0e81b86a6f01f5944674a
#
_cell.length_a   1.000
_cell.length_b   1.000
_cell.length_c   1.000
_cell.angle_alpha   90.00
_cell.angle_beta   90.00
_cell.angle_gamma   90.00
#
_symmetry.space_group_name_H-M   'P 1'
#
loop_
_entity.id
_entity.type
_entity.pdbx_description
1 polymer ?
#
loop_
_entity_poly.entity_id
_entity_poly.type
_entity_poly.pdbx_seq_one_letter_code
_entity_poly.pdbx_strand_id
1 'polypeptide(L)'
;PIIVTFTSGLLRVALIIGTGLLVGYLWSFSTTGLLASFGIGGLALAFASKETLENVFGAGILMGDRPFKKGDRIVSEGVSGLVEAVGLRSTRIETPDGSLLVVPNGKLADTAIENLGGRRHINFSTSFTLTPDSAREHFASFSDAILKRLESSLTFKVKDSELNIVGIS
;
A
#
# COMPACT_ATOMS: atom_id res chain seq x y z
N PRO A 1 -0.57 -23.69 18.91
CA PRO A 1 0.53 -24.14 19.79
C PRO A 1 1.70 -23.14 19.78
N ILE A 2 2.22 -22.72 18.64
CA ILE A 2 3.42 -21.86 18.53
C ILE A 2 3.27 -20.52 19.26
N ILE A 3 2.14 -19.85 19.13
CA ILE A 3 1.87 -18.56 19.77
C ILE A 3 1.91 -18.70 21.30
N VAL A 4 1.28 -19.76 21.84
CA VAL A 4 1.26 -20.03 23.29
C VAL A 4 2.68 -20.28 23.81
N THR A 5 3.49 -21.05 23.09
CA THR A 5 4.89 -21.32 23.48
C THR A 5 5.74 -20.04 23.45
N PHE A 6 5.56 -19.23 22.43
CA PHE A 6 6.26 -17.95 22.30
C PHE A 6 5.89 -16.96 23.41
N THR A 7 4.58 -16.80 23.67
CA THR A 7 4.08 -15.91 24.73
C THR A 7 4.54 -16.37 26.11
N SER A 8 4.49 -17.68 26.39
CA SER A 8 4.97 -18.23 27.65
C SER A 8 6.48 -18.05 27.83
N GLY A 9 7.26 -18.11 26.74
CA GLY A 9 8.69 -17.81 26.75
C GLY A 9 8.99 -16.37 27.16
N LEU A 10 8.31 -15.41 26.52
CA LEU A 10 8.43 -13.98 26.85
C LEU A 10 8.05 -13.70 28.32
N LEU A 11 6.94 -14.30 28.78
CA LEU A 11 6.49 -14.12 30.16
C LEU A 11 7.51 -14.67 31.16
N ARG A 12 8.12 -15.83 30.90
CA ARG A 12 9.18 -16.40 31.73
C ARG A 12 10.40 -15.48 31.82
N VAL A 13 10.86 -14.95 30.70
CA VAL A 13 11.99 -14.02 30.67
C VAL A 13 11.67 -12.75 31.47
N ALA A 14 10.48 -12.18 31.31
CA ALA A 14 10.04 -11.02 32.08
C ALA A 14 9.98 -11.30 33.59
N LEU A 15 9.48 -12.48 33.99
CA LEU A 15 9.44 -12.90 35.39
C LEU A 15 10.84 -13.11 35.97
N ILE A 16 11.76 -13.71 35.23
CA ILE A 16 13.16 -13.90 35.68
C ILE A 16 13.82 -12.55 35.89
N ILE A 17 13.68 -11.61 34.97
CA ILE A 17 14.23 -10.26 35.09
C ILE A 17 13.60 -9.53 36.28
N GLY A 18 12.28 -9.54 36.40
CA GLY A 18 11.54 -8.90 37.49
C GLY A 18 11.93 -9.46 38.87
N THR A 19 12.04 -10.79 39.00
CA THR A 19 12.46 -11.45 40.24
C THR A 19 13.91 -11.11 40.58
N GLY A 20 14.81 -11.10 39.59
CA GLY A 20 16.21 -10.73 39.79
C GLY A 20 16.38 -9.31 40.31
N LEU A 21 15.63 -8.35 39.75
CA LEU A 21 15.59 -6.96 40.18
C LEU A 21 15.04 -6.83 41.62
N LEU A 22 13.97 -7.55 41.94
CA LEU A 22 13.38 -7.55 43.30
C LEU A 22 14.35 -8.09 44.35
N VAL A 23 14.98 -9.23 44.05
CA VAL A 23 15.99 -9.82 44.94
C VAL A 23 17.18 -8.86 45.13
N GLY A 24 17.67 -8.26 44.04
CA GLY A 24 18.75 -7.27 44.13
C GLY A 24 18.37 -6.06 44.98
N TYR A 25 17.15 -5.57 44.85
CA TYR A 25 16.64 -4.50 45.71
C TYR A 25 16.57 -4.88 47.19
N LEU A 26 16.06 -6.07 47.50
CA LEU A 26 15.95 -6.56 48.88
C LEU A 26 17.33 -6.76 49.56
N TRP A 27 18.34 -7.09 48.79
CA TRP A 27 19.72 -7.26 49.30
C TRP A 27 20.54 -5.98 49.26
N SER A 28 19.90 -4.82 49.02
CA SER A 28 20.56 -3.50 48.96
C SER A 28 21.68 -3.41 47.92
N PHE A 29 21.66 -4.25 46.90
CA PHE A 29 22.54 -4.08 45.76
C PHE A 29 22.15 -2.80 44.98
N SER A 30 23.18 -2.13 44.46
CA SER A 30 22.93 -0.99 43.54
C SER A 30 22.24 -1.47 42.27
N THR A 31 20.90 -1.40 42.26
CA THR A 31 20.07 -1.79 41.11
C THR A 31 20.15 -0.80 39.95
N THR A 32 20.70 0.41 40.18
CA THR A 32 20.81 1.48 39.19
C THR A 32 21.61 1.05 37.94
N GLY A 33 22.75 0.38 38.16
CA GLY A 33 23.57 -0.13 37.06
C GLY A 33 22.88 -1.23 36.25
N LEU A 34 22.13 -2.11 36.93
CA LEU A 34 21.33 -3.14 36.26
C LEU A 34 20.18 -2.52 35.42
N LEU A 35 19.46 -1.57 36.00
CA LEU A 35 18.39 -0.86 35.29
C LEU A 35 18.93 -0.09 34.08
N ALA A 36 20.09 0.56 34.21
CA ALA A 36 20.72 1.24 33.08
C ALA A 36 21.11 0.24 31.98
N SER A 37 21.67 -0.92 32.33
CA SER A 37 22.04 -1.97 31.37
C SER A 37 20.82 -2.54 30.64
N PHE A 38 19.74 -2.83 31.39
CA PHE A 38 18.47 -3.27 30.79
C PHE A 38 17.84 -2.18 29.91
N GLY A 39 17.96 -0.90 30.27
CA GLY A 39 17.53 0.23 29.47
C GLY A 39 18.23 0.29 28.11
N ILE A 40 19.57 0.20 28.12
CA ILE A 40 20.37 0.18 26.89
C ILE A 40 20.08 -1.07 26.06
N GLY A 41 20.02 -2.25 26.69
CA GLY A 41 19.66 -3.50 26.02
C GLY A 41 18.25 -3.48 25.43
N GLY A 42 17.30 -2.87 26.14
CA GLY A 42 15.93 -2.65 25.66
C GLY A 42 15.85 -1.72 24.45
N LEU A 43 16.63 -0.63 24.44
CA LEU A 43 16.74 0.26 23.29
C LEU A 43 17.33 -0.48 22.07
N ALA A 44 18.38 -1.25 22.26
CA ALA A 44 18.98 -2.05 21.19
C ALA A 44 17.97 -3.05 20.61
N LEU A 45 17.19 -3.73 21.46
CA LEU A 45 16.14 -4.65 21.04
C LEU A 45 15.00 -3.92 20.32
N ALA A 46 14.60 -2.74 20.81
CA ALA A 46 13.56 -1.92 20.18
C ALA A 46 13.97 -1.50 18.75
N PHE A 47 15.22 -1.06 18.57
CA PHE A 47 15.75 -0.75 17.24
C PHE A 47 15.83 -1.98 16.34
N ALA A 48 16.26 -3.13 16.86
CA ALA A 48 16.30 -4.36 16.09
C ALA A 48 14.90 -4.86 15.67
N SER A 49 13.87 -4.56 16.44
CA SER A 49 12.49 -4.96 16.19
C SER A 49 11.68 -3.92 15.39
N LYS A 50 12.23 -2.74 15.15
CA LYS A 50 11.53 -1.59 14.54
C LYS A 50 10.78 -1.99 13.26
N GLU A 51 11.47 -2.59 12.29
CA GLU A 51 10.88 -2.96 11.00
C GLU A 51 9.72 -3.97 11.15
N THR A 52 9.85 -4.92 12.08
CA THR A 52 8.79 -5.90 12.33
C THR A 52 7.55 -5.22 12.89
N LEU A 53 7.71 -4.32 13.87
CA LEU A 53 6.61 -3.56 14.45
C LEU A 53 5.97 -2.63 13.42
N GLU A 54 6.75 -1.93 12.61
CA GLU A 54 6.29 -1.07 11.54
C GLU A 54 5.38 -1.82 10.56
N ASN A 55 5.76 -3.04 10.17
CA ASN A 55 4.93 -3.87 9.30
C ASN A 55 3.64 -4.36 9.97
N VAL A 56 3.67 -4.69 11.26
CA VAL A 56 2.47 -5.10 12.00
C VAL A 56 1.51 -3.93 12.19
N PHE A 57 2.03 -2.75 12.55
CA PHE A 57 1.21 -1.52 12.62
C PHE A 57 0.69 -1.11 11.25
N GLY A 58 1.51 -1.22 10.19
CA GLY A 58 1.07 -1.01 8.81
C GLY A 58 -0.10 -1.92 8.43
N ALA A 59 -0.07 -3.21 8.81
CA ALA A 59 -1.22 -4.09 8.63
C ALA A 59 -2.47 -3.57 9.35
N GLY A 60 -2.30 -3.10 10.60
CA GLY A 60 -3.40 -2.52 11.39
C GLY A 60 -4.03 -1.31 10.70
N ILE A 61 -3.21 -0.41 10.16
CA ILE A 61 -3.65 0.77 9.40
C ILE A 61 -4.40 0.34 8.14
N LEU A 62 -3.80 -0.53 7.32
CA LEU A 62 -4.42 -1.01 6.08
C LEU A 62 -5.76 -1.75 6.31
N MET A 63 -5.89 -2.49 7.40
CA MET A 63 -7.13 -3.19 7.78
C MET A 63 -8.17 -2.25 8.41
N GLY A 64 -7.74 -1.20 9.11
CA GLY A 64 -8.61 -0.20 9.75
C GLY A 64 -9.19 0.77 8.74
N ASP A 65 -8.33 1.45 7.99
CA ASP A 65 -8.71 2.50 7.04
C ASP A 65 -9.24 1.93 5.72
N ARG A 66 -8.84 0.70 5.39
CA ARG A 66 -9.27 -0.04 4.19
C ARG A 66 -9.12 0.77 2.90
N PRO A 67 -7.95 1.32 2.59
CA PRO A 67 -7.74 2.07 1.36
C PRO A 67 -7.97 1.19 0.12
N PHE A 68 -7.84 -0.11 0.27
CA PHE A 68 -8.16 -1.12 -0.74
C PHE A 68 -8.67 -2.42 -0.07
N LYS A 69 -9.24 -3.30 -0.86
CA LYS A 69 -9.72 -4.64 -0.46
C LYS A 69 -9.06 -5.71 -1.30
N LYS A 70 -9.17 -6.98 -0.85
CA LYS A 70 -8.83 -8.12 -1.70
C LYS A 70 -9.62 -8.06 -3.00
N GLY A 71 -8.93 -8.18 -4.13
CA GLY A 71 -9.50 -8.08 -5.48
C GLY A 71 -9.47 -6.67 -6.09
N ASP A 72 -9.06 -5.64 -5.33
CA ASP A 72 -8.86 -4.31 -5.89
C ASP A 72 -7.52 -4.25 -6.63
N ARG A 73 -7.50 -3.50 -7.74
CA ARG A 73 -6.27 -3.15 -8.42
C ARG A 73 -5.72 -1.86 -7.83
N ILE A 74 -4.48 -1.90 -7.38
CA ILE A 74 -3.81 -0.74 -6.79
C ILE A 74 -2.55 -0.36 -7.55
N VAL A 75 -2.20 0.92 -7.46
CA VAL A 75 -0.91 1.46 -7.91
C VAL A 75 -0.32 2.26 -6.75
N SER A 76 0.94 1.99 -6.43
CA SER A 76 1.75 2.69 -5.44
C SER A 76 3.18 2.75 -5.96
N GLU A 77 4.09 3.42 -5.28
CA GLU A 77 5.48 3.60 -5.72
C GLU A 77 6.16 2.28 -6.11
N GLY A 78 6.32 2.05 -7.42
CA GLY A 78 6.94 0.84 -7.97
C GLY A 78 6.13 -0.45 -7.81
N VAL A 79 4.87 -0.35 -7.40
CA VAL A 79 3.94 -1.46 -7.20
C VAL A 79 2.70 -1.22 -8.03
N SER A 80 2.33 -2.17 -8.89
CA SER A 80 1.07 -2.16 -9.63
C SER A 80 0.54 -3.58 -9.75
N GLY A 81 -0.73 -3.81 -9.38
CA GLY A 81 -1.33 -5.13 -9.51
C GLY A 81 -2.63 -5.29 -8.73
N LEU A 82 -3.10 -6.54 -8.70
CA LEU A 82 -4.32 -6.97 -8.02
C LEU A 82 -3.99 -7.45 -6.61
N VAL A 83 -4.66 -6.94 -5.59
CA VAL A 83 -4.46 -7.38 -4.21
C VAL A 83 -5.02 -8.79 -4.01
N GLU A 84 -4.14 -9.76 -3.77
CA GLU A 84 -4.52 -11.13 -3.49
C GLU A 84 -4.89 -11.35 -2.02
N ALA A 85 -4.02 -10.86 -1.12
CA ALA A 85 -4.25 -10.98 0.32
C ALA A 85 -3.42 -9.96 1.10
N VAL A 86 -3.98 -9.47 2.20
CA VAL A 86 -3.28 -8.67 3.21
C VAL A 86 -2.95 -9.59 4.38
N GLY A 87 -1.66 -9.82 4.63
CA GLY A 87 -1.16 -10.60 5.76
C GLY A 87 -0.75 -9.73 6.94
N LEU A 88 -0.23 -10.34 8.00
CA LEU A 88 0.20 -9.64 9.21
C LEU A 88 1.43 -8.73 8.97
N ARG A 89 2.35 -9.13 8.10
CA ARG A 89 3.60 -8.41 7.84
C ARG A 89 3.68 -7.85 6.42
N SER A 90 3.02 -8.49 5.47
CA SER A 90 3.13 -8.16 4.05
C SER A 90 1.82 -8.39 3.31
N THR A 91 1.60 -7.59 2.29
CA THR A 91 0.50 -7.73 1.33
C THR A 91 1.01 -8.43 0.06
N ARG A 92 0.22 -9.36 -0.46
CA ARG A 92 0.48 -10.07 -1.71
C ARG A 92 -0.29 -9.42 -2.83
N ILE A 93 0.40 -9.12 -3.91
CA ILE A 93 -0.14 -8.41 -5.08
C ILE A 93 0.25 -9.20 -6.32
N GLU A 94 -0.72 -9.57 -7.13
CA GLU A 94 -0.52 -10.18 -8.43
C GLU A 94 -0.26 -9.07 -9.46
N THR A 95 0.91 -9.10 -10.10
CA THR A 95 1.27 -8.13 -11.13
C THR A 95 0.53 -8.41 -12.44
N PRO A 96 0.47 -7.46 -13.39
CA PRO A 96 -0.14 -7.68 -14.70
C PRO A 96 0.49 -8.85 -15.49
N ASP A 97 1.74 -9.18 -15.20
CA ASP A 97 2.47 -10.29 -15.83
C ASP A 97 2.18 -11.65 -15.17
N GLY A 98 1.27 -11.70 -14.18
CA GLY A 98 0.92 -12.91 -13.44
C GLY A 98 1.94 -13.32 -12.38
N SER A 99 2.91 -12.48 -12.06
CA SER A 99 3.87 -12.75 -10.98
C SER A 99 3.32 -12.28 -9.62
N LEU A 100 3.78 -12.92 -8.53
CA LEU A 100 3.41 -12.55 -7.18
C LEU A 100 4.43 -11.59 -6.57
N LEU A 101 4.01 -10.37 -6.29
CA LEU A 101 4.79 -9.37 -5.58
C LEU A 101 4.39 -9.37 -4.10
N VAL A 102 5.39 -9.47 -3.21
CA VAL A 102 5.19 -9.43 -1.76
C VAL A 102 5.74 -8.13 -1.23
N VAL A 103 4.85 -7.26 -0.75
CA VAL A 103 5.21 -5.91 -0.30
C VAL A 103 5.03 -5.79 1.21
N PRO A 104 6.04 -5.31 1.96
CA PRO A 104 5.91 -5.04 3.40
C PRO A 104 4.78 -4.04 3.67
N ASN A 105 3.95 -4.33 4.69
CA ASN A 105 2.79 -3.49 5.00
C ASN A 105 3.17 -2.07 5.47
N GLY A 106 4.29 -1.93 6.20
CA GLY A 106 4.79 -0.62 6.61
C GLY A 106 5.05 0.27 5.40
N LYS A 107 5.71 -0.28 4.36
CA LYS A 107 5.97 0.47 3.13
C LYS A 107 4.67 0.89 2.42
N LEU A 108 3.67 0.00 2.34
CA LEU A 108 2.38 0.34 1.73
C LEU A 108 1.61 1.39 2.55
N ALA A 109 1.68 1.32 3.88
CA ALA A 109 1.01 2.27 4.75
C ALA A 109 1.61 3.68 4.67
N ASP A 110 2.91 3.79 4.37
CA ASP A 110 3.65 5.06 4.28
C ASP A 110 3.59 5.71 2.89
N THR A 111 3.14 4.99 1.86
CA THR A 111 3.11 5.52 0.48
C THR A 111 1.70 5.88 0.04
N ALA A 112 1.61 6.80 -0.94
CA ALA A 112 0.34 7.08 -1.60
C ALA A 112 -0.15 5.85 -2.38
N ILE A 113 -1.42 5.48 -2.18
CA ILE A 113 -2.04 4.34 -2.83
C ILE A 113 -3.19 4.84 -3.70
N GLU A 114 -3.09 4.60 -4.99
CA GLU A 114 -4.18 4.81 -5.92
C GLU A 114 -4.97 3.49 -6.07
N ASN A 115 -6.22 3.48 -5.63
CA ASN A 115 -7.12 2.34 -5.77
C ASN A 115 -7.92 2.45 -7.08
N LEU A 116 -7.50 1.68 -8.08
CA LEU A 116 -8.16 1.63 -9.38
C LEU A 116 -9.47 0.83 -9.35
N GLY A 117 -9.65 -0.05 -8.35
CA GLY A 117 -10.90 -0.80 -8.15
C GLY A 117 -12.04 0.08 -7.64
N GLY A 118 -11.71 1.16 -6.91
CA GLY A 118 -12.68 2.12 -6.36
C GLY A 118 -13.06 3.28 -7.29
N ARG A 119 -12.48 3.37 -8.48
CA ARG A 119 -12.73 4.50 -9.38
C ARG A 119 -14.15 4.49 -9.95
N ARG A 120 -14.77 5.66 -10.02
CA ARG A 120 -16.15 5.85 -10.50
C ARG A 120 -16.25 5.91 -12.02
N HIS A 121 -15.16 6.26 -12.70
CA HIS A 121 -15.08 6.40 -14.16
C HIS A 121 -13.66 6.10 -14.63
N ILE A 122 -13.55 5.69 -15.87
CA ILE A 122 -12.29 5.42 -16.54
C ILE A 122 -12.10 6.50 -17.58
N ASN A 123 -11.01 7.25 -17.50
CA ASN A 123 -10.63 8.17 -18.58
C ASN A 123 -10.05 7.35 -19.73
N PHE A 124 -10.64 7.50 -20.89
CA PHE A 124 -10.13 6.93 -22.12
C PHE A 124 -9.56 8.08 -22.99
N SER A 125 -8.30 8.02 -23.31
CA SER A 125 -7.65 8.93 -24.24
C SER A 125 -7.07 8.15 -25.41
N THR A 126 -7.30 8.62 -26.62
CA THR A 126 -6.70 8.07 -27.83
C THR A 126 -6.28 9.19 -28.76
N SER A 127 -5.25 8.96 -29.56
CA SER A 127 -4.79 9.91 -30.56
C SER A 127 -4.98 9.31 -31.95
N PHE A 128 -5.46 10.14 -32.86
CA PHE A 128 -5.59 9.79 -34.28
C PHE A 128 -4.63 10.66 -35.08
N THR A 129 -3.84 10.04 -35.94
CA THR A 129 -2.97 10.75 -36.87
C THR A 129 -3.74 10.93 -38.18
N LEU A 130 -3.92 12.17 -38.57
CA LEU A 130 -4.57 12.53 -39.81
C LEU A 130 -3.53 12.92 -40.87
N THR A 131 -3.79 12.65 -42.15
CA THR A 131 -2.93 13.09 -43.24
C THR A 131 -3.04 14.61 -43.41
N PRO A 132 -1.93 15.32 -43.78
CA PRO A 132 -1.93 16.78 -43.96
C PRO A 132 -2.94 17.31 -44.97
N ASP A 133 -3.34 16.49 -45.93
CA ASP A 133 -4.35 16.82 -46.99
C ASP A 133 -5.80 16.82 -46.48
N SER A 134 -6.03 16.44 -45.23
CA SER A 134 -7.38 16.46 -44.66
C SER A 134 -7.83 17.89 -44.42
N ALA A 135 -8.80 18.35 -45.21
CA ALA A 135 -9.36 19.70 -45.05
C ALA A 135 -9.96 19.90 -43.64
N ARG A 136 -9.86 21.10 -43.10
CA ARG A 136 -10.41 21.47 -41.78
C ARG A 136 -11.89 21.11 -41.61
N GLU A 137 -12.66 21.15 -42.71
CA GLU A 137 -14.07 20.76 -42.74
C GLU A 137 -14.30 19.27 -42.50
N HIS A 138 -13.37 18.41 -42.98
CA HIS A 138 -13.43 16.98 -42.70
C HIS A 138 -13.13 16.65 -41.23
N PHE A 139 -12.28 17.45 -40.58
CA PHE A 139 -11.99 17.29 -39.17
C PHE A 139 -13.23 17.61 -38.31
N ALA A 140 -13.94 18.69 -38.60
CA ALA A 140 -15.15 19.06 -37.88
C ALA A 140 -16.24 17.98 -38.01
N SER A 141 -16.48 17.52 -39.23
CA SER A 141 -17.49 16.46 -39.47
C SER A 141 -17.12 15.13 -38.84
N PHE A 142 -15.84 14.78 -38.80
CA PHE A 142 -15.31 13.58 -38.10
C PHE A 142 -15.47 13.69 -36.59
N SER A 143 -15.13 14.85 -36.01
CA SER A 143 -15.32 15.16 -34.61
C SER A 143 -16.78 15.00 -34.17
N ASP A 144 -17.70 15.63 -34.90
CA ASP A 144 -19.12 15.56 -34.61
C ASP A 144 -19.69 14.14 -34.77
N ALA A 145 -19.22 13.39 -35.78
CA ALA A 145 -19.62 11.99 -35.96
C ALA A 145 -19.18 11.09 -34.83
N ILE A 146 -17.94 11.27 -34.31
CA ILE A 146 -17.42 10.52 -33.14
C ILE A 146 -18.23 10.89 -31.91
N LEU A 147 -18.40 12.17 -31.60
CA LEU A 147 -19.14 12.62 -30.42
C LEU A 147 -20.58 12.07 -30.45
N LYS A 148 -21.27 12.19 -31.54
CA LYS A 148 -22.63 11.64 -31.73
C LYS A 148 -22.68 10.14 -31.53
N ARG A 149 -21.65 9.40 -31.97
CA ARG A 149 -21.56 7.95 -31.80
C ARG A 149 -21.29 7.58 -30.33
N LEU A 150 -20.46 8.33 -29.64
CA LEU A 150 -20.16 8.14 -28.21
C LEU A 150 -21.39 8.47 -27.35
N GLU A 151 -22.10 9.56 -27.64
CA GLU A 151 -23.33 9.95 -26.94
C GLU A 151 -24.45 8.91 -27.12
N SER A 152 -24.54 8.31 -28.31
CA SER A 152 -25.51 7.24 -28.56
C SER A 152 -25.16 5.91 -27.89
N SER A 153 -23.96 5.77 -27.33
CA SER A 153 -23.52 4.57 -26.63
C SER A 153 -23.90 4.62 -25.15
N LEU A 154 -24.62 3.62 -24.66
CA LEU A 154 -24.99 3.48 -23.24
C LEU A 154 -23.80 3.25 -22.32
N THR A 155 -22.63 2.92 -22.88
CA THR A 155 -21.41 2.57 -22.14
C THR A 155 -20.57 3.79 -21.79
N PHE A 156 -20.63 4.86 -22.58
CA PHE A 156 -19.84 6.07 -22.40
C PHE A 156 -20.70 7.21 -21.86
N LYS A 157 -20.36 7.75 -20.70
CA LYS A 157 -20.85 9.05 -20.24
C LYS A 157 -19.88 10.11 -20.74
N VAL A 158 -20.22 10.77 -21.84
CA VAL A 158 -19.45 11.90 -22.38
C VAL A 158 -19.68 13.10 -21.44
N LYS A 159 -18.80 13.29 -20.45
CA LYS A 159 -18.93 14.39 -19.49
C LYS A 159 -18.02 15.58 -19.84
N ASP A 160 -16.83 15.31 -20.39
CA ASP A 160 -15.83 16.31 -20.77
C ASP A 160 -15.01 15.74 -21.94
N SER A 161 -15.56 15.73 -23.15
CA SER A 161 -14.79 15.36 -24.35
C SER A 161 -14.12 16.60 -24.92
N GLU A 162 -12.86 16.79 -24.59
CA GLU A 162 -12.02 17.76 -25.28
C GLU A 162 -11.30 17.06 -26.45
N LEU A 163 -11.63 17.46 -27.66
CA LEU A 163 -10.86 17.12 -28.86
C LEU A 163 -9.79 18.19 -29.05
N ASN A 164 -8.57 17.89 -28.64
CA ASN A 164 -7.43 18.81 -28.79
C ASN A 164 -6.55 18.38 -29.97
N ILE A 165 -6.25 19.34 -30.87
CA ILE A 165 -5.23 19.17 -31.92
C ILE A 165 -3.87 19.36 -31.25
N VAL A 166 -3.06 18.28 -31.11
CA VAL A 166 -1.79 18.28 -30.35
C VAL A 166 -0.57 18.63 -31.21
N GLY A 167 -0.67 18.73 -32.50
CA GLY A 167 0.42 19.14 -33.37
C GLY A 167 0.09 19.01 -34.86
N ILE A 168 0.63 19.90 -35.63
CA ILE A 168 0.74 19.81 -37.09
C ILE A 168 2.23 19.67 -37.36
N SER A 169 2.69 18.52 -37.79
CA SER A 169 4.07 18.32 -38.27
C SER A 169 4.09 18.16 -39.77
#